data_d74c4b6ff4d9dde459e955e5345ce860
#
_entry.id   d74c4b6ff4d9dde459e955e5345ce860
#
_cell.length_a   1.000
_cell.length_b   1.000
_cell.length_c   1.000
_cell.angle_alpha   90.00
_cell.angle_beta   90.00
_cell.angle_gamma   90.00
#
_symmetry.space_group_name_H-M   'P 1'
#
loop_
_entity.id
_entity.type
_entity.pdbx_description
1 polymer ?
#
loop_
_entity_poly.entity_id
_entity_poly.type
_entity_poly.pdbx_seq_one_letter_code
_entity_poly.pdbx_strand_id
1 'polypeptide(L)'
;VDNRRRFLSGVSHLAGLGPLGLLLGGAAAQTAHARSEEDGVLRVAGGWRLHEREHQIGSLRLDWQRGKATIESAHTVASLPHAIVPEPSGGFLAVATRPGTWLARVDADGRLSQQLHSADEGDARSYDGHVIASRDGQWLYTGETDRKSGAGWVSVRDVRTLRKVAEQRTHGIDPHQILVDEDGMLIVANGGIPRTPSGAKRNLEDMHPLLVRMDPRNGALLGQWELPDPRLSPHHIAWNDPPAGGKRLLGIGLQAEHDDEDRRREAPVLAVWDGLTLSTPTRVLAEGYAGDVAAGPNGGFVLTAQKANRIVLWQPQQPAELLTIGQVQNPCGLWPLPDAPGVAIGGGLGLARWHASQAGRMMRWPAGLNAGNHWAVLG
;
A
#
# COMPACT_ATOMS: atom_id res chain seq x y z
N VAL A 1 -35.98 10.72 -3.90
CA VAL A 1 -36.19 11.08 -5.30
C VAL A 1 -34.83 11.43 -5.90
N ASP A 2 -34.32 10.51 -6.66
CA ASP A 2 -33.35 10.62 -7.77
C ASP A 2 -32.00 11.34 -7.56
N ASN A 3 -31.00 10.59 -7.11
CA ASN A 3 -29.58 10.96 -7.19
C ASN A 3 -28.73 9.97 -8.03
N ARG A 4 -29.34 9.36 -9.04
CA ARG A 4 -28.70 8.32 -9.89
C ARG A 4 -28.07 8.83 -11.21
N ARG A 5 -27.99 10.14 -11.47
CA ARG A 5 -27.65 10.64 -12.82
C ARG A 5 -26.47 11.63 -12.92
N ARG A 6 -25.52 11.64 -12.00
CA ARG A 6 -24.33 12.52 -12.14
C ARG A 6 -22.99 11.81 -12.28
N PHE A 7 -23.00 10.55 -12.74
CA PHE A 7 -21.75 9.77 -12.87
C PHE A 7 -21.18 9.68 -14.30
N LEU A 8 -21.83 10.27 -15.30
CA LEU A 8 -21.44 10.11 -16.70
C LEU A 8 -21.53 11.44 -17.48
N SER A 9 -20.59 12.34 -17.28
CA SER A 9 -20.31 13.37 -18.30
C SER A 9 -18.91 13.95 -18.10
N GLY A 10 -17.98 13.56 -18.94
CA GLY A 10 -16.67 14.20 -19.00
C GLY A 10 -15.55 13.32 -19.54
N VAL A 11 -15.76 12.59 -20.63
CA VAL A 11 -14.64 12.08 -21.43
C VAL A 11 -14.93 12.35 -22.90
N SER A 12 -14.32 13.39 -23.43
CA SER A 12 -14.25 13.66 -24.87
C SER A 12 -12.91 13.25 -25.43
N HIS A 13 -12.95 12.29 -26.34
CA HIS A 13 -12.07 11.98 -27.47
C HIS A 13 -10.59 12.39 -27.48
N LEU A 14 -9.74 11.39 -27.55
CA LEU A 14 -8.53 11.43 -28.38
C LEU A 14 -8.33 10.06 -29.05
N ALA A 15 -8.57 10.03 -30.36
CA ALA A 15 -8.24 8.92 -31.23
C ALA A 15 -6.84 9.15 -31.81
N GLY A 16 -6.04 8.10 -31.87
CA GLY A 16 -4.74 8.11 -32.55
C GLY A 16 -4.21 6.70 -32.73
N LEU A 17 -4.34 6.18 -33.96
CA LEU A 17 -3.97 4.84 -34.43
C LEU A 17 -2.47 4.71 -34.74
N GLY A 18 -1.93 3.49 -34.58
CA GLY A 18 -0.79 2.98 -35.32
C GLY A 18 -0.23 1.66 -34.75
N PRO A 19 0.04 0.67 -35.62
CA PRO A 19 0.20 -0.73 -35.17
C PRO A 19 1.63 -1.32 -35.27
N LEU A 20 1.74 -2.50 -34.65
CA LEU A 20 2.68 -3.63 -34.85
C LEU A 20 4.16 -3.50 -34.44
N GLY A 21 4.55 -4.46 -33.62
CA GLY A 21 5.89 -4.95 -33.45
C GLY A 21 5.95 -6.09 -32.43
N LEU A 22 5.73 -7.34 -32.88
CA LEU A 22 6.04 -8.55 -32.07
C LEU A 22 7.55 -8.67 -31.85
N LEU A 23 7.96 -8.91 -30.61
CA LEU A 23 9.15 -9.70 -30.30
C LEU A 23 8.93 -10.55 -29.05
N LEU A 24 9.05 -11.85 -29.27
CA LEU A 24 8.99 -12.93 -28.29
C LEU A 24 10.25 -12.95 -27.42
N GLY A 25 10.09 -13.15 -26.11
CA GLY A 25 11.20 -13.54 -25.26
C GLY A 25 10.95 -13.24 -23.77
N GLY A 26 10.57 -14.27 -22.98
CA GLY A 26 10.60 -14.19 -21.52
C GLY A 26 9.31 -14.61 -20.81
N ALA A 27 8.71 -15.72 -21.22
CA ALA A 27 7.49 -16.25 -20.60
C ALA A 27 7.85 -17.47 -19.74
N ALA A 28 7.97 -17.30 -18.42
CA ALA A 28 7.91 -18.44 -17.49
C ALA A 28 7.40 -18.12 -16.07
N ALA A 29 7.15 -16.85 -15.72
CA ALA A 29 6.66 -16.49 -14.37
C ALA A 29 5.30 -15.76 -14.35
N GLN A 30 4.68 -15.48 -15.49
CA GLN A 30 3.43 -14.72 -15.60
C GLN A 30 2.17 -15.54 -15.88
N THR A 31 2.27 -16.84 -16.09
CA THR A 31 1.13 -17.64 -16.59
C THR A 31 0.15 -18.11 -15.51
N ALA A 32 0.41 -17.92 -14.24
CA ALA A 32 -0.53 -18.29 -13.18
C ALA A 32 -1.57 -17.18 -12.85
N HIS A 33 -1.30 -15.92 -13.18
CA HIS A 33 -2.17 -14.77 -12.84
C HIS A 33 -3.25 -14.45 -13.88
N ALA A 34 -3.09 -14.90 -15.13
CA ALA A 34 -3.94 -14.50 -16.25
C ALA A 34 -5.32 -15.21 -16.35
N ARG A 35 -5.58 -16.23 -15.55
CA ARG A 35 -6.81 -17.04 -15.67
C ARG A 35 -8.02 -16.58 -14.85
N SER A 36 -7.85 -15.68 -13.88
CA SER A 36 -8.93 -15.32 -12.95
C SER A 36 -9.85 -14.20 -13.44
N GLU A 37 -9.45 -13.38 -14.40
CA GLU A 37 -10.29 -12.29 -14.91
C GLU A 37 -11.27 -12.69 -16.01
N GLU A 38 -10.98 -13.71 -16.79
CA GLU A 38 -11.92 -14.22 -17.83
C GLU A 38 -13.25 -14.72 -17.23
N ASP A 39 -13.24 -15.21 -15.99
CA ASP A 39 -14.42 -15.74 -15.32
C ASP A 39 -15.21 -14.69 -14.50
N GLY A 40 -14.77 -13.45 -14.42
CA GLY A 40 -15.43 -12.40 -13.61
C GLY A 40 -15.31 -12.64 -12.09
N VAL A 41 -14.37 -13.47 -11.67
CA VAL A 41 -14.08 -13.79 -10.26
C VAL A 41 -12.72 -13.22 -9.87
N LEU A 42 -12.66 -12.58 -8.70
CA LEU A 42 -11.43 -12.08 -8.10
C LEU A 42 -11.30 -12.67 -6.70
N ARG A 43 -10.13 -13.20 -6.35
CA ARG A 43 -9.78 -13.56 -4.98
C ARG A 43 -8.96 -12.45 -4.35
N VAL A 44 -9.31 -12.06 -3.14
CA VAL A 44 -8.59 -11.04 -2.39
C VAL A 44 -8.29 -11.55 -0.98
N ALA A 45 -7.13 -11.19 -0.46
CA ALA A 45 -6.81 -11.34 0.95
C ALA A 45 -6.94 -10.00 1.67
N GLY A 46 -7.29 -10.04 2.93
CA GLY A 46 -7.45 -8.84 3.73
C GLY A 46 -7.57 -9.12 5.21
N GLY A 47 -7.71 -8.03 5.95
CA GLY A 47 -8.08 -8.11 7.35
C GLY A 47 -9.33 -7.30 7.61
N TRP A 48 -10.10 -7.71 8.62
CA TRP A 48 -11.36 -7.08 8.98
C TRP A 48 -11.69 -7.27 10.45
N ARG A 49 -12.65 -6.51 10.95
CA ARG A 49 -13.37 -6.82 12.18
C ARG A 49 -14.72 -7.43 11.83
N LEU A 50 -15.04 -8.55 12.45
CA LEU A 50 -16.35 -9.16 12.31
C LEU A 50 -17.24 -8.74 13.51
N HIS A 51 -18.42 -8.20 13.20
CA HIS A 51 -19.37 -7.70 14.20
C HIS A 51 -18.73 -6.77 15.27
N GLU A 52 -17.72 -5.96 14.86
CA GLU A 52 -16.98 -5.00 15.70
C GLU A 52 -16.21 -5.60 16.89
N ARG A 53 -16.06 -6.91 16.96
CA ARG A 53 -15.46 -7.61 18.11
C ARG A 53 -14.20 -8.37 17.78
N GLU A 54 -14.19 -9.10 16.68
CA GLU A 54 -13.09 -10.00 16.36
C GLU A 54 -12.27 -9.46 15.19
N HIS A 55 -10.96 -9.32 15.41
CA HIS A 55 -10.03 -9.05 14.32
C HIS A 55 -9.72 -10.35 13.58
N GLN A 56 -9.84 -10.34 12.27
CA GLN A 56 -9.61 -11.51 11.45
C GLN A 56 -8.71 -11.16 10.25
N ILE A 57 -7.98 -12.17 9.78
CA ILE A 57 -7.30 -12.18 8.47
C ILE A 57 -7.85 -13.35 7.66
N GLY A 58 -7.89 -13.20 6.35
CA GLY A 58 -8.38 -14.28 5.49
C GLY A 58 -8.51 -13.88 4.04
N SER A 59 -9.26 -14.68 3.29
CA SER A 59 -9.52 -14.46 1.88
C SER A 59 -11.00 -14.40 1.56
N LEU A 60 -11.33 -13.61 0.52
CA LEU A 60 -12.67 -13.52 -0.03
C LEU A 60 -12.62 -13.83 -1.54
N ARG A 61 -13.67 -14.49 -2.00
CA ARG A 61 -13.99 -14.65 -3.41
C ARG A 61 -15.02 -13.61 -3.81
N LEU A 62 -14.71 -12.81 -4.80
CA LEU A 62 -15.56 -11.77 -5.35
C LEU A 62 -16.06 -12.21 -6.73
N ASP A 63 -17.34 -12.49 -6.85
CA ASP A 63 -17.99 -12.86 -8.10
C ASP A 63 -18.72 -11.64 -8.67
N TRP A 64 -18.10 -10.96 -9.63
CA TRP A 64 -18.60 -9.75 -10.22
C TRP A 64 -19.85 -9.96 -11.10
N GLN A 65 -20.01 -11.18 -11.63
CA GLN A 65 -21.19 -11.52 -12.43
C GLN A 65 -22.43 -11.70 -11.55
N ARG A 66 -22.25 -12.35 -10.39
CA ARG A 66 -23.32 -12.58 -9.41
C ARG A 66 -23.47 -11.45 -8.40
N GLY A 67 -22.56 -10.48 -8.36
CA GLY A 67 -22.56 -9.40 -7.38
C GLY A 67 -22.39 -9.91 -5.94
N LYS A 68 -21.60 -10.98 -5.74
CA LYS A 68 -21.49 -11.67 -4.44
C LYS A 68 -20.05 -11.76 -3.97
N ALA A 69 -19.80 -11.28 -2.74
CA ALA A 69 -18.57 -11.51 -1.99
C ALA A 69 -18.79 -12.65 -0.97
N THR A 70 -17.86 -13.60 -0.91
CA THR A 70 -17.93 -14.77 0.00
C THR A 70 -16.59 -14.92 0.69
N ILE A 71 -16.60 -15.07 2.03
CA ILE A 71 -15.41 -15.40 2.83
C ILE A 71 -15.03 -16.86 2.52
N GLU A 72 -13.78 -17.10 2.10
CA GLU A 72 -13.24 -18.43 1.86
C GLU A 72 -12.41 -18.93 3.04
N SER A 73 -11.65 -18.04 3.67
CA SER A 73 -10.90 -18.34 4.89
C SER A 73 -10.98 -17.17 5.88
N ALA A 74 -10.95 -17.47 7.17
CA ALA A 74 -10.92 -16.48 8.24
C ALA A 74 -10.21 -17.03 9.47
N HIS A 75 -9.28 -16.27 10.02
CA HIS A 75 -8.51 -16.60 11.21
C HIS A 75 -8.54 -15.44 12.19
N THR A 76 -8.90 -15.70 13.43
CA THR A 76 -8.88 -14.69 14.50
C THR A 76 -7.45 -14.34 14.87
N VAL A 77 -7.17 -13.04 14.97
CA VAL A 77 -5.87 -12.48 15.35
C VAL A 77 -6.03 -11.46 16.48
N ALA A 78 -4.94 -11.18 17.19
CA ALA A 78 -4.97 -10.36 18.42
C ALA A 78 -5.35 -8.88 18.17
N SER A 79 -5.06 -8.35 16.98
CA SER A 79 -5.36 -6.96 16.60
C SER A 79 -5.54 -6.86 15.09
N LEU A 80 -6.09 -5.73 14.62
CA LEU A 80 -6.27 -5.51 13.18
C LEU A 80 -4.92 -5.59 12.44
N PRO A 81 -4.84 -6.32 11.30
CA PRO A 81 -3.68 -6.28 10.43
C PRO A 81 -3.58 -4.92 9.75
N HIS A 82 -2.36 -4.58 9.31
CA HIS A 82 -2.12 -3.43 8.45
C HIS A 82 -1.87 -3.89 7.01
N ALA A 83 -0.68 -4.41 6.70
CA ALA A 83 -0.39 -4.91 5.37
C ALA A 83 -0.78 -6.39 5.19
N ILE A 84 -1.22 -6.67 3.98
CA ILE A 84 -1.43 -8.01 3.44
C ILE A 84 -0.57 -8.13 2.18
N VAL A 85 0.29 -9.14 2.12
CA VAL A 85 1.25 -9.32 1.02
C VAL A 85 1.08 -10.71 0.42
N PRO A 86 0.64 -10.84 -0.84
CA PRO A 86 0.55 -12.11 -1.52
C PRO A 86 1.91 -12.80 -1.61
N GLU A 87 1.91 -14.11 -1.50
CA GLU A 87 3.10 -14.94 -1.73
C GLU A 87 2.99 -15.69 -3.08
N PRO A 88 4.12 -15.94 -3.76
CA PRO A 88 4.13 -16.67 -5.02
C PRO A 88 3.51 -18.08 -4.94
N SER A 89 3.46 -18.64 -3.73
CA SER A 89 2.81 -19.92 -3.44
C SER A 89 1.28 -19.89 -3.50
N GLY A 90 0.67 -18.70 -3.60
CA GLY A 90 -0.78 -18.51 -3.61
C GLY A 90 -1.40 -18.18 -2.25
N GLY A 91 -0.58 -18.16 -1.19
CA GLY A 91 -0.96 -17.66 0.14
C GLY A 91 -0.65 -16.18 0.34
N PHE A 92 -0.61 -15.73 1.58
CA PHE A 92 -0.28 -14.35 1.92
C PHE A 92 0.34 -14.21 3.32
N LEU A 93 1.12 -13.14 3.48
CA LEU A 93 1.58 -12.65 4.77
C LEU A 93 0.65 -11.55 5.27
N ALA A 94 0.44 -11.50 6.57
CA ALA A 94 -0.27 -10.43 7.27
C ALA A 94 0.55 -9.94 8.45
N VAL A 95 0.64 -8.64 8.64
CA VAL A 95 1.36 -8.03 9.76
C VAL A 95 0.46 -7.05 10.52
N ALA A 96 0.56 -7.05 11.85
CA ALA A 96 -0.26 -6.23 12.74
C ALA A 96 -0.06 -4.72 12.51
N THR A 97 -1.13 -3.96 12.66
CA THR A 97 -1.08 -2.49 12.74
C THR A 97 -0.18 -2.05 13.90
N ARG A 98 0.63 -1.05 13.68
CA ARG A 98 1.54 -0.49 14.70
C ARG A 98 0.80 0.09 15.93
N PRO A 99 1.35 -0.09 17.13
CA PRO A 99 2.51 -0.90 17.47
C PRO A 99 2.17 -2.39 17.38
N GLY A 100 2.60 -3.04 16.30
CA GLY A 100 2.23 -4.40 15.96
C GLY A 100 2.96 -5.43 16.84
N THR A 101 2.25 -6.51 17.18
CA THR A 101 2.80 -7.57 18.04
C THR A 101 2.83 -8.94 17.38
N TRP A 102 2.39 -9.05 16.11
CA TRP A 102 2.36 -10.32 15.41
C TRP A 102 2.59 -10.17 13.89
N LEU A 103 3.15 -11.23 13.30
CA LEU A 103 3.32 -11.50 11.87
C LEU A 103 2.79 -12.90 11.59
N ALA A 104 1.97 -13.09 10.56
CA ALA A 104 1.34 -14.36 10.25
C ALA A 104 1.44 -14.71 8.78
N ARG A 105 1.41 -16.03 8.48
CA ARG A 105 1.29 -16.58 7.13
C ARG A 105 0.04 -17.44 7.03
N VAL A 106 -0.75 -17.18 6.00
CA VAL A 106 -1.85 -18.02 5.55
C VAL A 106 -1.42 -18.66 4.25
N ASP A 107 -1.48 -19.99 4.15
CA ASP A 107 -1.07 -20.73 2.96
C ASP A 107 -2.13 -20.69 1.83
N ALA A 108 -1.80 -21.29 0.68
CA ALA A 108 -2.68 -21.31 -0.49
C ALA A 108 -4.03 -22.03 -0.23
N ASP A 109 -4.05 -22.97 0.72
CA ASP A 109 -5.25 -23.70 1.14
C ASP A 109 -6.10 -22.88 2.12
N GLY A 110 -5.68 -21.67 2.44
CA GLY A 110 -6.36 -20.78 3.37
C GLY A 110 -6.16 -21.13 4.85
N ARG A 111 -5.11 -21.90 5.20
CA ARG A 111 -4.79 -22.25 6.59
C ARG A 111 -3.78 -21.27 7.19
N LEU A 112 -3.97 -20.91 8.45
CA LEU A 112 -2.95 -20.19 9.22
C LEU A 112 -1.79 -21.15 9.52
N SER A 113 -0.73 -21.07 8.71
CA SER A 113 0.39 -22.02 8.77
C SER A 113 1.50 -21.57 9.71
N GLN A 114 1.68 -20.26 9.91
CA GLN A 114 2.67 -19.71 10.82
C GLN A 114 2.15 -18.42 11.47
N GLN A 115 2.52 -18.23 12.75
CA GLN A 115 2.31 -16.97 13.46
C GLN A 115 3.47 -16.75 14.41
N LEU A 116 4.09 -15.56 14.33
CA LEU A 116 5.12 -15.09 15.24
C LEU A 116 4.58 -13.94 16.08
N HIS A 117 5.00 -13.89 17.33
CA HIS A 117 4.73 -12.75 18.20
C HIS A 117 6.04 -12.03 18.54
N SER A 118 6.01 -10.69 18.66
CA SER A 118 7.19 -9.89 19.05
C SER A 118 7.77 -10.32 20.40
N ALA A 119 6.91 -10.82 21.29
CA ALA A 119 7.32 -11.38 22.59
C ALA A 119 8.26 -12.59 22.45
N ASP A 120 8.09 -13.41 21.39
CA ASP A 120 8.94 -14.58 21.15
C ASP A 120 10.37 -14.18 20.73
N GLU A 121 10.55 -12.92 20.31
CA GLU A 121 11.81 -12.32 19.89
C GLU A 121 12.36 -11.29 20.89
N GLY A 122 11.86 -11.31 22.14
CA GLY A 122 12.35 -10.47 23.24
C GLY A 122 11.58 -9.16 23.46
N ASP A 123 10.47 -8.93 22.75
CA ASP A 123 9.51 -7.82 22.93
C ASP A 123 10.08 -6.39 22.95
N ALA A 124 11.34 -6.22 22.52
CA ALA A 124 11.97 -4.89 22.46
C ALA A 124 11.49 -4.07 21.27
N ARG A 125 10.94 -4.75 20.27
CA ARG A 125 10.46 -4.17 19.01
C ARG A 125 8.96 -4.34 18.86
N SER A 126 8.34 -3.39 18.14
CA SER A 126 6.99 -3.55 17.58
C SER A 126 7.04 -3.48 16.07
N TYR A 127 6.20 -4.27 15.39
CA TYR A 127 6.03 -4.17 13.94
C TYR A 127 5.35 -2.84 13.58
N ASP A 128 5.77 -2.24 12.46
CA ASP A 128 5.22 -0.97 11.97
C ASP A 128 4.17 -1.15 10.86
N GLY A 129 3.78 -2.40 10.58
CA GLY A 129 2.64 -2.71 9.74
C GLY A 129 2.98 -3.20 8.34
N HIS A 130 4.24 -3.16 7.89
CA HIS A 130 4.61 -3.59 6.55
C HIS A 130 5.66 -4.70 6.53
N VAL A 131 5.55 -5.55 5.51
CA VAL A 131 6.50 -6.61 5.18
C VAL A 131 6.66 -6.67 3.66
N ILE A 132 7.86 -6.96 3.19
CA ILE A 132 8.15 -7.18 1.77
C ILE A 132 9.19 -8.27 1.58
N ALA A 133 9.10 -9.02 0.47
CA ALA A 133 10.11 -10.02 0.11
C ALA A 133 11.30 -9.36 -0.62
N SER A 134 12.49 -9.93 -0.42
CA SER A 134 13.65 -9.64 -1.25
C SER A 134 13.42 -10.07 -2.69
N ARG A 135 14.19 -9.52 -3.64
CA ARG A 135 14.04 -9.84 -5.07
C ARG A 135 14.28 -11.32 -5.40
N ASP A 136 15.18 -11.95 -4.67
CA ASP A 136 15.49 -13.38 -4.83
C ASP A 136 14.50 -14.30 -4.06
N GLY A 137 13.55 -13.71 -3.33
CA GLY A 137 12.55 -14.41 -2.55
C GLY A 137 13.10 -15.20 -1.36
N GLN A 138 14.37 -14.99 -0.96
CA GLN A 138 14.96 -15.72 0.17
C GLN A 138 14.70 -15.07 1.51
N TRP A 139 14.50 -13.74 1.51
CA TRP A 139 14.36 -12.93 2.71
C TRP A 139 13.05 -12.16 2.71
N LEU A 140 12.59 -11.83 3.92
CA LEU A 140 11.53 -10.86 4.15
C LEU A 140 12.12 -9.70 4.95
N TYR A 141 11.64 -8.50 4.69
CA TYR A 141 11.98 -7.28 5.42
C TYR A 141 10.75 -6.76 6.13
N THR A 142 10.82 -6.58 7.45
CA THR A 142 9.75 -5.96 8.26
C THR A 142 10.24 -4.64 8.85
N GLY A 143 9.43 -3.58 8.72
CA GLY A 143 9.64 -2.34 9.46
C GLY A 143 9.29 -2.54 10.92
N GLU A 144 10.16 -2.09 11.81
CA GLU A 144 10.01 -2.24 13.27
C GLU A 144 10.45 -0.98 13.99
N THR A 145 9.80 -0.68 15.11
CA THR A 145 10.20 0.42 16.01
C THR A 145 10.69 -0.12 17.35
N ASP A 146 11.82 0.37 17.81
CA ASP A 146 12.28 0.14 19.17
C ASP A 146 11.37 0.84 20.18
N ARG A 147 10.73 0.06 21.03
CA ARG A 147 9.67 0.57 21.94
C ARG A 147 10.19 1.56 22.98
N LYS A 148 11.49 1.52 23.30
CA LYS A 148 12.10 2.39 24.31
C LYS A 148 12.62 3.69 23.71
N SER A 149 13.35 3.61 22.60
CA SER A 149 14.00 4.76 21.97
C SER A 149 13.19 5.42 20.87
N GLY A 150 12.20 4.72 20.29
CA GLY A 150 11.47 5.14 19.11
C GLY A 150 12.25 4.98 17.80
N ALA A 151 13.45 4.43 17.85
CA ALA A 151 14.31 4.26 16.68
C ALA A 151 13.74 3.25 15.69
N GLY A 152 13.80 3.58 14.39
CA GLY A 152 13.36 2.70 13.32
C GLY A 152 14.38 1.63 12.96
N TRP A 153 13.88 0.43 12.66
CA TRP A 153 14.64 -0.74 12.27
C TRP A 153 14.00 -1.47 11.11
N VAL A 154 14.81 -2.15 10.32
CA VAL A 154 14.40 -3.20 9.39
C VAL A 154 14.94 -4.52 9.93
N SER A 155 14.06 -5.48 10.18
CA SER A 155 14.46 -6.86 10.46
C SER A 155 14.49 -7.66 9.16
N VAL A 156 15.59 -8.39 8.95
CA VAL A 156 15.77 -9.36 7.88
C VAL A 156 15.34 -10.71 8.42
N ARG A 157 14.42 -11.37 7.72
CA ARG A 157 13.81 -12.63 8.15
C ARG A 157 13.98 -13.71 7.10
N ASP A 158 14.21 -14.94 7.55
CA ASP A 158 14.17 -16.11 6.67
C ASP A 158 12.72 -16.31 6.14
N VAL A 159 12.57 -16.39 4.83
CA VAL A 159 11.23 -16.44 4.20
C VAL A 159 10.42 -17.67 4.62
N ARG A 160 11.05 -18.81 4.92
CA ARG A 160 10.34 -20.05 5.24
C ARG A 160 9.89 -20.10 6.70
N THR A 161 10.71 -19.58 7.61
CA THR A 161 10.46 -19.70 9.05
C THR A 161 9.91 -18.41 9.67
N LEU A 162 9.94 -17.30 8.95
CA LEU A 162 9.65 -15.92 9.39
C LEU A 162 10.59 -15.41 10.50
N ARG A 163 11.54 -16.22 10.97
CA ARG A 163 12.45 -15.87 12.05
C ARG A 163 13.44 -14.79 11.63
N LYS A 164 13.69 -13.85 12.51
CA LYS A 164 14.68 -12.81 12.34
C LYS A 164 16.10 -13.42 12.32
N VAL A 165 16.89 -13.05 11.31
CA VAL A 165 18.28 -13.47 11.12
C VAL A 165 19.25 -12.29 11.23
N ALA A 166 18.80 -11.07 10.95
CA ALA A 166 19.58 -9.85 11.09
C ALA A 166 18.64 -8.64 11.28
N GLU A 167 19.19 -7.53 11.72
CA GLU A 167 18.45 -6.27 11.80
C GLU A 167 19.36 -5.08 11.49
N GLN A 168 18.80 -4.03 10.88
CA GLN A 168 19.51 -2.83 10.47
C GLN A 168 18.71 -1.59 10.86
N ARG A 169 19.42 -0.47 11.16
CA ARG A 169 18.77 0.82 11.44
C ARG A 169 18.17 1.40 10.16
N THR A 170 16.96 2.00 10.22
CA THR A 170 16.37 2.72 9.10
C THR A 170 16.90 4.13 8.92
N HIS A 171 17.83 4.56 9.77
CA HIS A 171 18.37 5.92 9.84
C HIS A 171 17.32 7.01 10.16
N GLY A 172 16.12 6.60 10.60
CA GLY A 172 15.01 7.47 10.99
C GLY A 172 14.18 6.87 12.13
N ILE A 173 13.01 7.44 12.32
CA ILE A 173 11.99 6.99 13.27
C ILE A 173 10.66 6.78 12.55
N ASP A 174 9.75 6.01 13.16
CA ASP A 174 8.41 5.75 12.63
C ASP A 174 8.45 5.21 11.19
N PRO A 175 9.28 4.17 10.87
CA PRO A 175 9.28 3.59 9.54
C PRO A 175 7.90 3.06 9.21
N HIS A 176 7.43 3.30 7.98
CA HIS A 176 6.12 2.84 7.55
C HIS A 176 6.26 1.78 6.46
N GLN A 177 6.20 2.15 5.21
CA GLN A 177 6.37 1.18 4.13
C GLN A 177 7.84 1.10 3.67
N ILE A 178 8.20 -0.12 3.27
CA ILE A 178 9.51 -0.46 2.72
C ILE A 178 9.29 -1.05 1.34
N LEU A 179 10.09 -0.64 0.36
CA LEU A 179 10.16 -1.28 -0.96
C LEU A 179 11.58 -1.72 -1.25
N VAL A 180 11.71 -2.69 -2.16
CA VAL A 180 12.98 -3.12 -2.73
C VAL A 180 13.14 -2.45 -4.11
N ASP A 181 14.29 -1.81 -4.35
CA ASP A 181 14.62 -1.23 -5.64
C ASP A 181 15.22 -2.25 -6.63
N GLU A 182 15.57 -1.78 -7.83
CA GLU A 182 16.11 -2.65 -8.90
C GLU A 182 17.45 -3.29 -8.54
N ASP A 183 18.24 -2.63 -7.69
CA ASP A 183 19.53 -3.11 -7.22
C ASP A 183 19.41 -4.02 -5.98
N GLY A 184 18.20 -4.26 -5.49
CA GLY A 184 17.93 -5.02 -4.26
C GLY A 184 18.17 -4.22 -2.98
N MET A 185 18.33 -2.88 -3.08
CA MET A 185 18.43 -1.99 -1.92
C MET A 185 17.04 -1.68 -1.40
N LEU A 186 16.95 -1.29 -0.13
CA LEU A 186 15.69 -0.89 0.49
C LEU A 186 15.46 0.60 0.34
N ILE A 187 14.23 0.95 -0.02
CA ILE A 187 13.69 2.30 0.12
C ILE A 187 12.74 2.28 1.32
N VAL A 188 13.02 3.11 2.31
CA VAL A 188 12.25 3.17 3.56
C VAL A 188 11.60 4.55 3.69
N ALA A 189 10.28 4.55 3.83
CA ALA A 189 9.53 5.74 4.20
C ALA A 189 9.53 5.86 5.73
N ASN A 190 10.45 6.64 6.30
CA ASN A 190 10.42 6.96 7.73
C ASN A 190 9.44 8.13 7.93
N GLY A 191 8.30 7.86 8.54
CA GLY A 191 7.25 8.85 8.80
C GLY A 191 7.70 10.00 9.68
N GLY A 192 8.74 9.77 10.47
CA GLY A 192 9.39 10.79 11.28
C GLY A 192 8.56 11.27 12.48
N ILE A 193 7.46 10.59 12.80
CA ILE A 193 6.55 11.00 13.88
C ILE A 193 7.03 10.39 15.20
N PRO A 194 7.42 11.21 16.20
CA PRO A 194 7.68 10.69 17.53
C PRO A 194 6.42 10.06 18.15
N ARG A 195 6.57 8.85 18.72
CA ARG A 195 5.45 8.12 19.32
C ARG A 195 5.75 7.67 20.74
N THR A 196 4.69 7.50 21.53
CA THR A 196 4.75 6.78 22.80
C THR A 196 4.89 5.27 22.56
N PRO A 197 5.28 4.47 23.54
CA PRO A 197 5.28 3.00 23.43
C PRO A 197 3.90 2.40 23.06
N SER A 198 2.81 3.09 23.38
CA SER A 198 1.44 2.71 22.99
C SER A 198 1.05 3.14 21.57
N GLY A 199 1.96 3.81 20.83
CA GLY A 199 1.74 4.24 19.45
C GLY A 199 1.11 5.63 19.29
N ALA A 200 0.75 6.33 20.38
CA ALA A 200 0.21 7.67 20.30
C ALA A 200 1.26 8.68 19.82
N LYS A 201 0.87 9.58 18.91
CA LYS A 201 1.72 10.67 18.44
C LYS A 201 2.03 11.64 19.57
N ARG A 202 3.25 12.18 19.60
CA ARG A 202 3.69 13.20 20.57
C ARG A 202 4.71 14.12 19.94
N ASN A 203 4.90 15.30 20.51
CA ASN A 203 5.98 16.23 20.15
C ASN A 203 6.10 16.40 18.63
N LEU A 204 5.01 16.77 17.96
CA LEU A 204 5.00 16.84 16.49
C LEU A 204 5.95 17.93 15.96
N GLU A 205 6.38 18.86 16.82
CA GLU A 205 7.45 19.83 16.53
C GLU A 205 8.81 19.16 16.30
N ASP A 206 9.03 17.96 16.85
CA ASP A 206 10.26 17.20 16.73
C ASP A 206 10.20 16.17 15.57
N MET A 207 9.22 16.29 14.67
CA MET A 207 9.12 15.42 13.50
C MET A 207 10.35 15.53 12.60
N HIS A 208 10.83 14.37 12.12
CA HIS A 208 11.93 14.29 11.15
C HIS A 208 11.64 13.24 10.07
N PRO A 209 10.73 13.55 9.13
CA PRO A 209 10.37 12.65 8.03
C PRO A 209 11.51 12.46 7.04
N LEU A 210 11.82 11.22 6.67
CA LEU A 210 12.92 10.88 5.78
C LEU A 210 12.50 9.79 4.78
N LEU A 211 12.85 9.99 3.51
CA LEU A 211 12.99 8.89 2.58
C LEU A 211 14.44 8.42 2.61
N VAL A 212 14.67 7.13 2.84
CA VAL A 212 16.01 6.56 2.98
C VAL A 212 16.21 5.45 1.95
N ARG A 213 17.38 5.42 1.29
CA ARG A 213 17.89 4.27 0.54
C ARG A 213 19.02 3.63 1.32
N MET A 214 18.94 2.31 1.57
CA MET A 214 19.93 1.60 2.38
C MET A 214 20.21 0.19 1.87
N ASP A 215 21.40 -0.32 2.19
CA ASP A 215 21.79 -1.70 1.90
C ASP A 215 21.25 -2.65 3.01
N PRO A 216 20.35 -3.60 2.71
CA PRO A 216 19.80 -4.50 3.70
C PRO A 216 20.82 -5.48 4.30
N ARG A 217 21.98 -5.69 3.67
CA ARG A 217 22.99 -6.64 4.09
C ARG A 217 23.82 -6.13 5.27
N ASN A 218 24.07 -4.85 5.34
CA ASN A 218 24.96 -4.22 6.32
C ASN A 218 24.43 -2.93 6.94
N GLY A 219 23.24 -2.46 6.52
CA GLY A 219 22.62 -1.24 7.00
C GLY A 219 23.25 0.06 6.50
N ALA A 220 24.14 0.01 5.50
CA ALA A 220 24.79 1.21 4.98
C ALA A 220 23.76 2.18 4.39
N LEU A 221 23.83 3.45 4.80
CA LEU A 221 23.03 4.54 4.22
C LEU A 221 23.60 4.86 2.83
N LEU A 222 22.77 4.72 1.80
CA LEU A 222 23.12 5.00 0.41
C LEU A 222 22.57 6.34 -0.07
N GLY A 223 21.56 6.89 0.60
CA GLY A 223 21.00 8.20 0.34
C GLY A 223 19.84 8.51 1.27
N GLN A 224 19.59 9.79 1.47
CA GLN A 224 18.43 10.28 2.21
C GLN A 224 17.89 11.56 1.61
N TRP A 225 16.58 11.75 1.69
CA TRP A 225 15.86 12.90 1.13
C TRP A 225 14.78 13.34 2.10
N GLU A 226 14.63 14.66 2.20
CA GLU A 226 13.68 15.35 3.05
C GLU A 226 12.80 16.28 2.22
N LEU A 227 11.55 16.46 2.63
CA LEU A 227 10.71 17.51 2.10
C LEU A 227 10.96 18.81 2.85
N PRO A 228 10.81 19.98 2.20
CA PRO A 228 10.98 21.30 2.87
C PRO A 228 10.03 21.50 4.05
N ASP A 229 8.85 20.88 4.02
CA ASP A 229 7.87 20.95 5.12
C ASP A 229 8.00 19.70 6.00
N PRO A 230 8.54 19.84 7.25
CA PRO A 230 8.78 18.71 8.15
C PRO A 230 7.50 18.13 8.75
N ARG A 231 6.32 18.72 8.47
CA ARG A 231 5.02 18.19 8.92
C ARG A 231 4.38 17.25 7.88
N LEU A 232 5.06 16.95 6.78
CA LEU A 232 4.62 16.00 5.76
C LEU A 232 5.25 14.63 6.00
N SER A 233 4.50 13.72 6.58
CA SER A 233 4.95 12.36 6.90
C SER A 233 4.81 11.43 5.69
N PRO A 234 5.90 10.84 5.14
CA PRO A 234 5.84 9.80 4.13
C PRO A 234 5.34 8.50 4.75
N HIS A 235 4.33 7.89 4.13
CA HIS A 235 3.73 6.66 4.62
C HIS A 235 3.80 5.54 3.58
N HIS A 236 2.88 5.53 2.61
CA HIS A 236 2.84 4.53 1.57
C HIS A 236 3.67 4.95 0.37
N ILE A 237 4.35 3.99 -0.25
CA ILE A 237 5.23 4.21 -1.39
C ILE A 237 4.97 3.18 -2.49
N ALA A 238 5.02 3.61 -3.74
CA ALA A 238 4.86 2.72 -4.89
C ALA A 238 5.78 3.15 -6.03
N TRP A 239 6.38 2.18 -6.71
CA TRP A 239 7.01 2.43 -8.01
C TRP A 239 5.92 2.63 -9.07
N ASN A 240 6.14 3.57 -9.99
CA ASN A 240 5.31 3.67 -11.17
C ASN A 240 5.62 2.50 -12.15
N ASP A 241 4.71 2.34 -13.12
CA ASP A 241 4.91 1.49 -14.29
C ASP A 241 5.04 2.42 -15.52
N PRO A 242 6.26 2.89 -15.84
CA PRO A 242 6.46 3.84 -16.92
C PRO A 242 6.30 3.16 -18.28
N PRO A 243 5.74 3.85 -19.30
CA PRO A 243 5.77 3.36 -20.66
C PRO A 243 7.22 3.24 -21.16
N ALA A 244 7.43 2.51 -22.26
CA ALA A 244 8.75 2.29 -22.82
C ALA A 244 9.52 3.60 -23.00
N GLY A 245 10.72 3.69 -22.43
CA GLY A 245 11.55 4.90 -22.40
C GLY A 245 11.13 5.96 -21.37
N GLY A 246 10.08 5.69 -20.62
CA GLY A 246 9.65 6.56 -19.51
C GLY A 246 10.55 6.48 -18.29
N LYS A 247 10.52 7.52 -17.47
CA LYS A 247 11.32 7.59 -16.24
C LYS A 247 10.68 6.76 -15.13
N ARG A 248 11.50 5.96 -14.42
CA ARG A 248 11.09 5.30 -13.19
C ARG A 248 11.00 6.32 -12.07
N LEU A 249 9.84 6.37 -11.41
CA LEU A 249 9.51 7.30 -10.34
C LEU A 249 8.99 6.53 -9.14
N LEU A 250 9.21 7.07 -7.94
CA LEU A 250 8.58 6.61 -6.71
C LEU A 250 7.50 7.61 -6.29
N GLY A 251 6.26 7.18 -6.22
CA GLY A 251 5.17 7.92 -5.61
C GLY A 251 5.14 7.69 -4.11
N ILE A 252 4.93 8.74 -3.34
CA ILE A 252 4.94 8.73 -1.89
C ILE A 252 3.67 9.38 -1.40
N GLY A 253 2.79 8.60 -0.79
CA GLY A 253 1.59 9.08 -0.11
C GLY A 253 1.97 9.78 1.18
N LEU A 254 1.53 11.03 1.32
CA LEU A 254 1.83 11.90 2.45
C LEU A 254 0.65 12.00 3.42
N GLN A 255 0.96 12.10 4.70
CA GLN A 255 0.02 12.47 5.75
C GLN A 255 0.51 13.74 6.44
N ALA A 256 -0.31 14.80 6.41
CA ALA A 256 0.00 16.08 7.00
C ALA A 256 -0.30 16.08 8.50
N GLU A 257 0.68 16.52 9.29
CA GLU A 257 0.64 16.57 10.77
C GLU A 257 0.70 18.02 11.29
N HIS A 258 0.18 18.96 10.52
CA HIS A 258 0.09 20.36 10.95
C HIS A 258 -0.92 20.52 12.09
N ASP A 259 -0.60 21.39 13.06
CA ASP A 259 -1.51 21.76 14.15
C ASP A 259 -2.66 22.60 13.61
N ASP A 260 -2.37 23.49 12.65
CA ASP A 260 -3.36 24.31 11.95
C ASP A 260 -4.16 23.43 10.97
N GLU A 261 -5.49 23.47 11.09
CA GLU A 261 -6.39 22.63 10.33
C GLU A 261 -6.44 22.99 8.84
N ASP A 262 -6.41 24.27 8.50
CA ASP A 262 -6.45 24.72 7.11
C ASP A 262 -5.15 24.35 6.40
N ARG A 263 -3.99 24.58 7.03
CA ARG A 263 -2.70 24.12 6.51
C ARG A 263 -2.68 22.61 6.31
N ARG A 264 -3.23 21.85 7.25
CA ARG A 264 -3.31 20.40 7.12
C ARG A 264 -4.18 19.97 5.96
N ARG A 265 -5.35 20.60 5.75
CA ARG A 265 -6.28 20.28 4.66
C ARG A 265 -5.73 20.64 3.28
N GLU A 266 -4.96 21.71 3.20
CA GLU A 266 -4.34 22.21 1.96
C GLU A 266 -3.00 21.55 1.66
N ALA A 267 -2.47 20.74 2.57
CA ALA A 267 -1.18 20.09 2.42
C ALA A 267 -1.16 19.11 1.25
N PRO A 268 -0.02 18.98 0.55
CA PRO A 268 0.12 17.99 -0.52
C PRO A 268 -0.02 16.57 0.02
N VAL A 269 -0.65 15.69 -0.77
CA VAL A 269 -0.84 14.27 -0.44
C VAL A 269 0.08 13.36 -1.23
N LEU A 270 0.84 13.90 -2.18
CA LEU A 270 1.80 13.17 -3.01
C LEU A 270 3.14 13.88 -2.99
N ALA A 271 4.20 13.12 -2.76
CA ALA A 271 5.55 13.48 -3.19
C ALA A 271 6.02 12.48 -4.26
N VAL A 272 6.94 12.93 -5.10
CA VAL A 272 7.56 12.10 -6.15
C VAL A 272 9.07 12.18 -6.00
N TRP A 273 9.72 11.01 -5.96
CA TRP A 273 11.15 10.88 -5.98
C TRP A 273 11.60 10.29 -7.34
N ASP A 274 12.59 10.92 -7.94
CA ASP A 274 13.06 10.57 -9.28
C ASP A 274 14.45 9.91 -9.31
N GLY A 275 14.91 9.46 -8.15
CA GLY A 275 16.25 8.92 -7.93
C GLY A 275 17.26 9.95 -7.43
N LEU A 276 16.99 11.25 -7.62
CA LEU A 276 17.88 12.35 -7.25
C LEU A 276 17.19 13.38 -6.35
N THR A 277 15.96 13.75 -6.71
CA THR A 277 15.21 14.82 -6.03
C THR A 277 13.89 14.29 -5.50
N LEU A 278 13.50 14.82 -4.34
CA LEU A 278 12.20 14.60 -3.73
C LEU A 278 11.39 15.90 -3.83
N SER A 279 10.23 15.86 -4.45
CA SER A 279 9.39 17.03 -4.69
C SER A 279 7.91 16.74 -4.50
N THR A 280 7.14 17.80 -4.22
CA THR A 280 5.67 17.76 -4.20
C THR A 280 5.15 18.42 -5.48
N PRO A 281 4.81 17.66 -6.53
CA PRO A 281 4.56 18.21 -7.87
C PRO A 281 3.27 19.04 -7.96
N THR A 282 2.32 18.82 -7.07
CA THR A 282 1.01 19.48 -7.14
C THR A 282 0.40 19.73 -5.77
N ARG A 283 -0.52 20.67 -5.72
CA ARG A 283 -1.39 20.93 -4.56
C ARG A 283 -2.81 20.56 -4.94
N VAL A 284 -3.48 19.81 -4.08
CA VAL A 284 -4.90 19.48 -4.23
C VAL A 284 -5.54 19.40 -2.86
N LEU A 285 -6.78 19.89 -2.78
CA LEU A 285 -7.62 19.71 -1.60
C LEU A 285 -8.01 18.24 -1.43
N ALA A 286 -7.16 17.49 -0.74
CA ALA A 286 -7.33 16.07 -0.43
C ALA A 286 -7.30 15.82 1.08
N GLU A 287 -7.62 16.84 1.87
CA GLU A 287 -7.66 16.83 3.34
C GLU A 287 -6.31 16.40 3.97
N GLY A 288 -5.19 16.62 3.23
CA GLY A 288 -3.83 16.35 3.69
C GLY A 288 -3.56 14.90 4.10
N TYR A 289 -4.31 13.93 3.56
CA TYR A 289 -4.19 12.54 3.98
C TYR A 289 -4.32 11.57 2.82
N ALA A 290 -3.19 10.99 2.40
CA ALA A 290 -3.16 9.82 1.53
C ALA A 290 -3.32 8.55 2.38
N GLY A 291 -4.31 7.72 2.05
CA GLY A 291 -4.49 6.41 2.67
C GLY A 291 -3.57 5.36 2.07
N ASP A 292 -3.33 5.43 0.75
CA ASP A 292 -2.44 4.54 0.00
C ASP A 292 -2.03 5.16 -1.33
N VAL A 293 -1.01 4.59 -1.98
CA VAL A 293 -0.55 4.95 -3.33
C VAL A 293 -0.22 3.69 -4.12
N ALA A 294 -0.58 3.68 -5.40
CA ALA A 294 -0.28 2.59 -6.33
C ALA A 294 0.13 3.12 -7.71
N ALA A 295 0.78 2.27 -8.51
CA ALA A 295 1.02 2.57 -9.91
C ALA A 295 -0.31 2.85 -10.63
N GLY A 296 -0.32 3.90 -11.43
CA GLY A 296 -1.44 4.31 -12.26
C GLY A 296 -1.08 4.26 -13.75
N PRO A 297 -2.05 4.53 -14.62
CA PRO A 297 -1.83 4.53 -16.06
C PRO A 297 -0.80 5.59 -16.50
N ASN A 298 -0.13 5.32 -17.63
CA ASN A 298 0.83 6.22 -18.29
C ASN A 298 2.01 6.64 -17.40
N GLY A 299 2.45 5.76 -16.50
CA GLY A 299 3.55 6.04 -15.58
C GLY A 299 3.17 6.95 -14.41
N GLY A 300 1.88 7.16 -14.18
CA GLY A 300 1.35 7.96 -13.09
C GLY A 300 1.15 7.19 -11.78
N PHE A 301 0.45 7.83 -10.83
CA PHE A 301 0.09 7.26 -9.53
C PHE A 301 -1.39 7.46 -9.24
N VAL A 302 -2.03 6.44 -8.70
CA VAL A 302 -3.36 6.54 -8.08
C VAL A 302 -3.18 6.61 -6.57
N LEU A 303 -3.92 7.52 -5.92
CA LEU A 303 -3.93 7.67 -4.46
C LEU A 303 -5.35 7.63 -3.92
N THR A 304 -5.49 7.11 -2.71
CA THR A 304 -6.71 7.27 -1.93
C THR A 304 -6.58 8.50 -1.03
N ALA A 305 -7.37 9.54 -1.30
CA ALA A 305 -7.55 10.68 -0.40
C ALA A 305 -8.64 10.31 0.62
N GLN A 306 -8.26 9.55 1.65
CA GLN A 306 -9.18 8.87 2.55
C GLN A 306 -10.16 9.82 3.25
N LYS A 307 -9.66 10.91 3.83
CA LYS A 307 -10.49 11.89 4.53
C LYS A 307 -11.43 12.66 3.60
N ALA A 308 -11.01 12.84 2.34
CA ALA A 308 -11.81 13.48 1.31
C ALA A 308 -12.79 12.54 0.58
N ASN A 309 -12.80 11.24 0.89
CA ASN A 309 -13.59 10.21 0.19
C ASN A 309 -13.37 10.21 -1.33
N ARG A 310 -12.14 10.44 -1.78
CA ARG A 310 -11.79 10.56 -3.20
C ARG A 310 -10.67 9.60 -3.59
N ILE A 311 -10.71 9.21 -4.85
CA ILE A 311 -9.59 8.57 -5.55
C ILE A 311 -9.04 9.59 -6.52
N VAL A 312 -7.75 9.80 -6.49
CA VAL A 312 -7.08 10.79 -7.33
C VAL A 312 -5.99 10.15 -8.17
N LEU A 313 -5.77 10.68 -9.36
CA LEU A 313 -4.76 10.25 -10.33
C LEU A 313 -3.82 11.42 -10.60
N TRP A 314 -2.53 11.17 -10.46
CA TRP A 314 -1.45 12.02 -10.92
C TRP A 314 -0.75 11.40 -12.13
N GLN A 315 -0.33 12.23 -13.09
CA GLN A 315 0.42 11.80 -14.27
C GLN A 315 1.64 12.70 -14.50
N PRO A 316 2.81 12.13 -14.87
CA PRO A 316 4.03 12.90 -15.08
C PRO A 316 3.97 13.88 -16.26
N GLN A 317 3.03 13.65 -17.20
CA GLN A 317 2.79 14.55 -18.34
C GLN A 317 2.03 15.83 -17.94
N GLN A 318 1.35 15.81 -16.79
CA GLN A 318 0.60 16.93 -16.23
C GLN A 318 0.89 17.06 -14.72
N PRO A 319 2.15 17.33 -14.35
CA PRO A 319 2.59 17.21 -12.95
C PRO A 319 1.94 18.22 -12.00
N ALA A 320 1.37 19.31 -12.52
CA ALA A 320 0.63 20.29 -11.73
C ALA A 320 -0.81 19.88 -11.42
N GLU A 321 -1.30 18.76 -11.96
CA GLU A 321 -2.68 18.33 -11.83
C GLU A 321 -2.81 17.03 -11.04
N LEU A 322 -3.85 16.96 -10.22
CA LEU A 322 -4.30 15.76 -9.54
C LEU A 322 -5.79 15.58 -9.85
N LEU A 323 -6.11 14.63 -10.69
CA LEU A 323 -7.46 14.43 -11.21
C LEU A 323 -8.28 13.56 -10.24
N THR A 324 -9.49 13.98 -9.87
CA THR A 324 -10.43 13.09 -9.17
C THR A 324 -11.00 12.09 -10.16
N ILE A 325 -10.71 10.81 -9.97
CA ILE A 325 -11.14 9.71 -10.84
C ILE A 325 -12.29 8.88 -10.23
N GLY A 326 -12.63 9.11 -8.98
CA GLY A 326 -13.73 8.41 -8.31
C GLY A 326 -14.03 8.95 -6.92
N GLN A 327 -15.20 8.57 -6.41
CA GLN A 327 -15.61 8.80 -5.03
C GLN A 327 -15.92 7.45 -4.38
N VAL A 328 -15.24 7.15 -3.30
CA VAL A 328 -15.40 5.94 -2.51
C VAL A 328 -15.42 6.34 -1.04
N GLN A 329 -16.37 5.82 -0.28
CA GLN A 329 -16.45 6.14 1.15
C GLN A 329 -15.29 5.50 1.89
N ASN A 330 -14.52 6.33 2.60
CA ASN A 330 -13.36 5.93 3.39
C ASN A 330 -12.39 5.00 2.60
N PRO A 331 -11.90 5.43 1.41
CA PRO A 331 -11.01 4.61 0.61
C PRO A 331 -9.67 4.48 1.32
N CYS A 332 -9.10 3.28 1.36
CA CYS A 332 -7.83 3.05 2.02
C CYS A 332 -6.85 2.32 1.11
N GLY A 333 -6.83 0.99 1.11
CA GLY A 333 -5.88 0.20 0.34
C GLY A 333 -6.13 0.24 -1.16
N LEU A 334 -5.04 0.28 -1.92
CA LEU A 334 -4.99 0.21 -3.36
C LEU A 334 -4.25 -1.04 -3.81
N TRP A 335 -4.72 -1.67 -4.86
CA TRP A 335 -4.04 -2.78 -5.50
C TRP A 335 -4.11 -2.64 -7.02
N PRO A 336 -2.97 -2.58 -7.74
CA PRO A 336 -2.97 -2.57 -9.20
C PRO A 336 -3.62 -3.85 -9.74
N LEU A 337 -4.43 -3.71 -10.78
CA LEU A 337 -5.00 -4.87 -11.46
C LEU A 337 -3.95 -5.45 -12.42
N PRO A 338 -3.73 -6.79 -12.42
CA PRO A 338 -2.60 -7.40 -13.13
C PRO A 338 -2.59 -7.14 -14.64
N ASP A 339 -3.77 -7.12 -15.27
CA ASP A 339 -3.90 -7.14 -16.74
C ASP A 339 -4.57 -5.88 -17.31
N ALA A 340 -4.67 -4.81 -16.51
CA ALA A 340 -5.42 -3.64 -16.95
C ALA A 340 -4.85 -2.35 -16.35
N PRO A 341 -4.91 -1.21 -17.07
CA PRO A 341 -4.59 0.10 -16.51
C PRO A 341 -5.66 0.54 -15.49
N GLY A 342 -5.71 -0.15 -14.35
CA GLY A 342 -6.72 0.04 -13.31
C GLY A 342 -6.25 -0.38 -11.93
N VAL A 343 -7.08 -0.09 -10.94
CA VAL A 343 -6.83 -0.42 -9.53
C VAL A 343 -8.07 -0.97 -8.85
N ALA A 344 -7.88 -1.91 -7.94
CA ALA A 344 -8.85 -2.27 -6.91
C ALA A 344 -8.66 -1.33 -5.71
N ILE A 345 -9.77 -0.87 -5.12
CA ILE A 345 -9.80 0.11 -4.05
C ILE A 345 -10.62 -0.45 -2.90
N GLY A 346 -9.98 -0.72 -1.78
CA GLY A 346 -10.68 -1.06 -0.53
C GLY A 346 -11.32 0.20 0.07
N GLY A 347 -12.60 0.12 0.38
CA GLY A 347 -13.34 1.20 1.02
C GLY A 347 -14.25 0.70 2.13
N GLY A 348 -14.84 1.62 2.89
CA GLY A 348 -15.68 1.28 4.03
C GLY A 348 -16.90 0.41 3.70
N LEU A 349 -17.45 0.52 2.48
CA LEU A 349 -18.65 -0.21 2.08
C LEU A 349 -18.37 -1.45 1.22
N GLY A 350 -17.19 -1.58 0.65
CA GLY A 350 -16.87 -2.65 -0.28
C GLY A 350 -15.56 -2.43 -1.03
N LEU A 351 -15.29 -3.31 -1.99
CA LEU A 351 -14.21 -3.17 -2.96
C LEU A 351 -14.73 -2.48 -4.22
N ALA A 352 -14.11 -1.37 -4.58
CA ALA A 352 -14.33 -0.73 -5.87
C ALA A 352 -13.25 -1.16 -6.87
N ARG A 353 -13.62 -1.18 -8.15
CA ARG A 353 -12.69 -1.34 -9.27
C ARG A 353 -12.77 -0.09 -10.14
N TRP A 354 -11.64 0.55 -10.32
CA TRP A 354 -11.50 1.61 -11.30
C TRP A 354 -10.63 1.16 -12.46
N HIS A 355 -10.97 1.58 -13.67
CA HIS A 355 -10.23 1.28 -14.89
C HIS A 355 -10.22 2.50 -15.81
N ALA A 356 -9.13 2.77 -16.50
CA ALA A 356 -8.97 3.96 -17.33
C ALA A 356 -9.94 4.03 -18.51
N SER A 357 -10.45 2.89 -19.01
CA SER A 357 -11.33 2.80 -20.19
C SER A 357 -12.65 2.06 -19.97
N GLN A 358 -12.94 1.60 -18.75
CA GLN A 358 -14.17 0.86 -18.45
C GLN A 358 -14.93 1.55 -17.31
N ALA A 359 -16.24 1.31 -17.25
CA ALA A 359 -17.06 1.79 -16.16
C ALA A 359 -16.61 1.19 -14.83
N GLY A 360 -16.52 2.03 -13.79
CA GLY A 360 -16.21 1.60 -12.43
C GLY A 360 -17.27 0.61 -11.91
N ARG A 361 -16.82 -0.35 -11.10
CA ARG A 361 -17.68 -1.34 -10.45
C ARG A 361 -17.43 -1.31 -8.94
N MET A 362 -18.43 -1.68 -8.16
CA MET A 362 -18.31 -1.81 -6.70
C MET A 362 -19.00 -3.09 -6.23
N MET A 363 -18.32 -3.82 -5.36
CA MET A 363 -18.80 -5.00 -4.66
C MET A 363 -18.90 -4.70 -3.17
N ARG A 364 -20.06 -4.91 -2.56
CA ARG A 364 -20.22 -4.73 -1.11
C ARG A 364 -19.53 -5.84 -0.34
N TRP A 365 -18.97 -5.48 0.81
CA TRP A 365 -18.48 -6.46 1.77
C TRP A 365 -19.60 -7.35 2.29
N PRO A 366 -19.30 -8.59 2.70
CA PRO A 366 -20.24 -9.42 3.44
C PRO A 366 -20.80 -8.70 4.67
N ALA A 367 -22.04 -9.00 5.02
CA ALA A 367 -22.70 -8.38 6.18
C ALA A 367 -21.89 -8.60 7.47
N GLY A 368 -21.73 -7.54 8.26
CA GLY A 368 -20.97 -7.56 9.53
C GLY A 368 -19.44 -7.47 9.36
N LEU A 369 -18.93 -7.45 8.14
CA LEU A 369 -17.50 -7.27 7.86
C LEU A 369 -17.16 -5.77 7.80
N ASN A 370 -16.31 -5.31 8.73
CA ASN A 370 -15.71 -3.98 8.74
C ASN A 370 -14.27 -4.10 8.24
N ALA A 371 -14.03 -3.71 6.99
CA ALA A 371 -12.75 -3.86 6.31
C ALA A 371 -11.61 -3.12 7.02
N GLY A 372 -10.45 -3.74 7.05
CA GLY A 372 -9.18 -3.10 7.42
C GLY A 372 -8.60 -2.28 6.27
N ASN A 373 -7.41 -1.72 6.52
CA ASN A 373 -6.82 -0.71 5.65
C ASN A 373 -6.33 -1.27 4.31
N HIS A 374 -5.65 -2.41 4.33
CA HIS A 374 -5.03 -2.96 3.12
C HIS A 374 -5.63 -4.31 2.73
N TRP A 375 -5.81 -4.45 1.43
CA TRP A 375 -6.26 -5.65 0.76
C TRP A 375 -5.32 -5.96 -0.38
N ALA A 376 -5.16 -7.23 -0.70
CA ALA A 376 -4.33 -7.68 -1.80
C ALA A 376 -5.10 -8.62 -2.71
N VAL A 377 -4.87 -8.52 -4.01
CA VAL A 377 -5.37 -9.49 -4.98
C VAL A 377 -4.51 -10.75 -4.87
N LEU A 378 -5.16 -11.91 -4.70
CA LEU A 378 -4.54 -13.23 -4.78
C LEU A 378 -4.67 -13.73 -6.22
N GLY A 379 -3.66 -14.40 -6.72
CA GLY A 379 -3.65 -14.96 -8.06
C GLY A 379 -4.70 -16.06 -8.28
#